data_0ae00ca90679ea6d87d4568dfaf3ddff
#
_entry.id   0ae00ca90679ea6d87d4568dfaf3ddff
#
_cell.length_a   1.000
_cell.length_b   1.000
_cell.length_c   1.000
_cell.angle_alpha   90.00
_cell.angle_beta   90.00
_cell.angle_gamma   90.00
#
_symmetry.space_group_name_H-M   'P 1'
#
loop_
_entity.id
_entity.type
_entity.pdbx_description
1 polymer ?
#
loop_
_entity_poly.entity_id
_entity_poly.type
_entity_poly.pdbx_seq_one_letter_code
_entity_poly.pdbx_strand_id
1 'polypeptide(L)'
;MAEPILAVSVPGMGRMYRHPVSGELYPSVTNVLEVLAKPWLGPWAAKLVAGYAYDNREALMRIDDREAAVDMLKGAARRQRDAAADVGSTIHAYIESLFTNEPTPPIEPEQEPYIVALQGFLAEFDPHFVVVEGTIFSSDFPQELRYAGTFDFLARIDGHLVLGDYKTGSGVYDEVALQLAALRRGEVL
;
A
#
# COMPACT_ATOMS: atom_id res chain seq x y z
N MET A 1 10.53 8.63 -18.05
CA MET A 1 10.43 8.90 -16.59
C MET A 1 11.53 8.10 -15.91
N ALA A 2 12.09 8.57 -14.80
CA ALA A 2 13.05 7.78 -14.03
C ALA A 2 12.29 6.60 -13.36
N GLU A 3 12.91 5.42 -13.32
CA GLU A 3 12.34 4.29 -12.59
C GLU A 3 12.36 4.58 -11.09
N PRO A 4 11.29 4.23 -10.34
CA PRO A 4 11.24 4.45 -8.91
C PRO A 4 12.33 3.60 -8.20
N ILE A 5 12.95 4.17 -7.18
CA ILE A 5 13.95 3.47 -6.37
C ILE A 5 13.20 2.51 -5.43
N LEU A 6 13.38 1.21 -5.63
CA LEU A 6 12.68 0.19 -4.86
C LEU A 6 13.24 0.03 -3.45
N ALA A 7 12.33 -0.21 -2.51
CA ALA A 7 12.71 -0.54 -1.14
C ALA A 7 13.37 -1.93 -1.05
N VAL A 8 14.30 -2.07 -0.11
CA VAL A 8 14.93 -3.33 0.25
C VAL A 8 14.53 -3.72 1.68
N SER A 9 14.33 -5.01 1.92
CA SER A 9 14.06 -5.52 3.27
C SER A 9 15.40 -5.83 3.94
N VAL A 10 15.67 -5.19 5.08
CA VAL A 10 16.92 -5.38 5.84
C VAL A 10 16.58 -6.10 7.15
N PRO A 11 17.19 -7.26 7.44
CA PRO A 11 16.94 -8.00 8.67
C PRO A 11 17.14 -7.11 9.92
N GLY A 12 16.14 -7.07 10.80
CA GLY A 12 16.15 -6.25 12.03
C GLY A 12 15.88 -4.75 11.83
N MET A 13 15.85 -4.26 10.59
CA MET A 13 15.57 -2.84 10.27
C MET A 13 14.28 -2.63 9.48
N GLY A 14 13.68 -3.72 8.94
CA GLY A 14 12.47 -3.64 8.15
C GLY A 14 12.69 -3.12 6.72
N ARG A 15 11.70 -2.37 6.21
CA ARG A 15 11.71 -1.82 4.85
C ARG A 15 12.57 -0.54 4.80
N MET A 16 13.61 -0.56 3.98
CA MET A 16 14.59 0.54 3.84
C MET A 16 14.71 0.94 2.37
N TYR A 17 15.15 2.17 2.13
CA TYR A 17 15.51 2.67 0.80
C TYR A 17 17.01 3.01 0.79
N ARG A 18 17.71 2.63 -0.27
CA ARG A 18 19.12 3.01 -0.47
C ARG A 18 19.18 4.29 -1.28
N HIS A 19 19.74 5.35 -0.69
CA HIS A 19 19.94 6.61 -1.38
C HIS A 19 20.91 6.43 -2.56
N PRO A 20 20.55 6.84 -3.78
CA PRO A 20 21.29 6.50 -5.00
C PRO A 20 22.69 7.14 -5.06
N VAL A 21 22.88 8.29 -4.42
CA VAL A 21 24.15 9.01 -4.45
C VAL A 21 25.02 8.66 -3.25
N SER A 22 24.48 8.73 -2.02
CA SER A 22 25.29 8.48 -0.80
C SER A 22 25.44 7.00 -0.45
N GLY A 23 24.54 6.13 -0.94
CA GLY A 23 24.46 4.72 -0.57
C GLY A 23 23.91 4.47 0.84
N GLU A 24 23.57 5.51 1.59
CA GLU A 24 22.96 5.41 2.92
C GLU A 24 21.59 4.75 2.88
N LEU A 25 21.23 4.07 3.97
CA LEU A 25 19.92 3.44 4.14
C LEU A 25 19.00 4.38 4.93
N TYR A 26 17.83 4.63 4.35
CA TYR A 26 16.76 5.43 4.93
C TYR A 26 15.57 4.51 5.26
N PRO A 27 15.03 4.55 6.49
CA PRO A 27 13.82 3.81 6.81
C PRO A 27 12.65 4.29 5.94
N SER A 28 11.78 3.36 5.53
CA SER A 28 10.57 3.76 4.81
C SER A 28 9.61 4.50 5.73
N VAL A 29 8.85 5.46 5.19
CA VAL A 29 7.78 6.15 5.93
C VAL A 29 6.83 5.14 6.59
N THR A 30 6.45 4.09 5.88
CA THR A 30 5.58 3.04 6.42
C THR A 30 6.20 2.31 7.60
N ASN A 31 7.53 2.04 7.57
CA ASN A 31 8.25 1.43 8.67
C ASN A 31 8.30 2.35 9.91
N VAL A 32 8.47 3.67 9.69
CA VAL A 32 8.41 4.66 10.78
C VAL A 32 7.01 4.70 11.39
N LEU A 33 5.95 4.64 10.58
CA LEU A 33 4.56 4.67 11.04
C LEU A 33 4.12 3.38 11.73
N GLU A 34 4.86 2.27 11.63
CA GLU A 34 4.57 1.04 12.36
C GLU A 34 4.60 1.18 13.89
N VAL A 35 5.26 2.23 14.41
CA VAL A 35 5.25 2.53 15.86
C VAL A 35 3.88 2.99 16.36
N LEU A 36 2.99 3.40 15.46
CA LEU A 36 1.64 3.82 15.81
C LEU A 36 0.80 2.63 16.27
N ALA A 37 0.15 2.77 17.42
CA ALA A 37 -0.74 1.75 17.92
C ALA A 37 -1.96 1.57 17.00
N LYS A 38 -2.26 0.33 16.66
CA LYS A 38 -3.40 -0.06 15.82
C LYS A 38 -4.40 -0.90 16.63
N PRO A 39 -5.11 -0.32 17.61
CA PRO A 39 -5.96 -1.07 18.54
C PRO A 39 -7.11 -1.80 17.83
N TRP A 40 -7.50 -1.37 16.66
CA TRP A 40 -8.52 -1.98 15.82
C TRP A 40 -8.10 -3.31 15.16
N LEU A 41 -6.79 -3.60 15.04
CA LEU A 41 -6.28 -4.82 14.37
C LEU A 41 -6.72 -6.10 15.08
N GLY A 42 -6.73 -6.12 16.43
CA GLY A 42 -7.18 -7.29 17.20
C GLY A 42 -8.65 -7.62 16.93
N PRO A 43 -9.60 -6.69 17.16
CA PRO A 43 -11.01 -6.89 16.84
C PRO A 43 -11.27 -7.23 15.37
N TRP A 44 -10.57 -6.61 14.44
CA TRP A 44 -10.66 -6.91 13.01
C TRP A 44 -10.24 -8.36 12.70
N ALA A 45 -9.07 -8.80 13.18
CA ALA A 45 -8.61 -10.17 12.99
C ALA A 45 -9.55 -11.20 13.60
N ALA A 46 -10.07 -10.93 14.81
CA ALA A 46 -11.05 -11.79 15.46
C ALA A 46 -12.34 -11.92 14.65
N LYS A 47 -12.85 -10.81 14.10
CA LYS A 47 -14.03 -10.81 13.21
C LYS A 47 -13.80 -11.64 11.95
N LEU A 48 -12.62 -11.52 11.33
CA LEU A 48 -12.28 -12.31 10.13
C LEU A 48 -12.21 -13.81 10.44
N VAL A 49 -11.57 -14.18 11.54
CA VAL A 49 -11.50 -15.60 11.95
C VAL A 49 -12.89 -16.14 12.24
N ALA A 50 -13.73 -15.39 12.94
CA ALA A 50 -15.11 -15.81 13.25
C ALA A 50 -15.96 -15.94 11.98
N GLY A 51 -15.87 -14.99 11.04
CA GLY A 51 -16.55 -15.06 9.75
C GLY A 51 -16.10 -16.28 8.95
N TYR A 52 -14.78 -16.47 8.82
CA TYR A 52 -14.24 -17.63 8.13
C TYR A 52 -14.69 -18.96 8.74
N ALA A 53 -14.74 -19.04 10.08
CA ALA A 53 -15.24 -20.23 10.78
C ALA A 53 -16.73 -20.50 10.48
N TYR A 54 -17.55 -19.46 10.44
CA TYR A 54 -18.95 -19.57 10.10
C TYR A 54 -19.17 -20.04 8.67
N ASP A 55 -18.49 -19.44 7.72
CA ASP A 55 -18.61 -19.72 6.28
C ASP A 55 -18.09 -21.13 5.94
N ASN A 56 -17.08 -21.61 6.68
CA ASN A 56 -16.45 -22.93 6.45
C ASN A 56 -16.83 -23.96 7.54
N ARG A 57 -17.93 -23.75 8.27
CA ARG A 57 -18.33 -24.61 9.39
C ARG A 57 -18.43 -26.08 9.05
N GLU A 58 -18.94 -26.42 7.85
CA GLU A 58 -19.07 -27.82 7.42
C GLU A 58 -17.72 -28.49 7.18
N ALA A 59 -16.75 -27.75 6.62
CA ALA A 59 -15.40 -28.24 6.44
C ALA A 59 -14.68 -28.41 7.78
N LEU A 60 -14.84 -27.45 8.68
CA LEU A 60 -14.28 -27.51 10.03
C LEU A 60 -14.83 -28.70 10.85
N MET A 61 -16.13 -29.02 10.73
CA MET A 61 -16.74 -30.17 11.41
C MET A 61 -16.25 -31.53 10.90
N ARG A 62 -15.57 -31.59 9.76
CA ARG A 62 -14.95 -32.80 9.21
C ARG A 62 -13.50 -33.00 9.64
N ILE A 63 -12.93 -32.01 10.34
CA ILE A 63 -11.54 -32.08 10.84
C ILE A 63 -11.58 -32.61 12.27
N ASP A 64 -11.18 -33.87 12.47
CA ASP A 64 -11.13 -34.49 13.80
C ASP A 64 -9.96 -33.96 14.63
N ASP A 65 -8.86 -33.55 13.99
CA ASP A 65 -7.69 -33.00 14.67
C ASP A 65 -7.88 -31.53 15.02
N ARG A 66 -7.87 -31.23 16.33
CA ARG A 66 -8.00 -29.87 16.84
C ARG A 66 -6.91 -28.92 16.32
N GLU A 67 -5.66 -29.39 16.20
CA GLU A 67 -4.55 -28.53 15.77
C GLU A 67 -4.68 -28.16 14.29
N ALA A 68 -5.08 -29.10 13.44
CA ALA A 68 -5.38 -28.85 12.04
C ALA A 68 -6.52 -27.84 11.87
N ALA A 69 -7.59 -27.93 12.68
CA ALA A 69 -8.69 -26.97 12.66
C ALA A 69 -8.21 -25.56 13.09
N VAL A 70 -7.40 -25.49 14.15
CA VAL A 70 -6.83 -24.22 14.63
C VAL A 70 -5.91 -23.60 13.57
N ASP A 71 -5.07 -24.38 12.89
CA ASP A 71 -4.17 -23.86 11.84
C ASP A 71 -4.94 -23.38 10.61
N MET A 72 -6.02 -24.05 10.24
CA MET A 72 -6.93 -23.57 9.21
C MET A 72 -7.50 -22.19 9.55
N LEU A 73 -7.89 -21.99 10.81
CA LEU A 73 -8.47 -20.72 11.29
C LEU A 73 -7.42 -19.61 11.43
N LYS A 74 -6.25 -19.91 12.01
CA LYS A 74 -5.16 -18.93 12.20
C LYS A 74 -4.76 -18.23 10.92
N GLY A 75 -4.75 -18.95 9.79
CA GLY A 75 -4.39 -18.39 8.48
C GLY A 75 -5.43 -17.44 7.88
N ALA A 76 -6.67 -17.37 8.40
CA ALA A 76 -7.76 -16.64 7.77
C ALA A 76 -7.48 -15.13 7.62
N ALA A 77 -7.04 -14.47 8.70
CA ALA A 77 -6.73 -13.04 8.66
C ALA A 77 -5.53 -12.73 7.74
N ARG A 78 -4.53 -13.62 7.69
CA ARG A 78 -3.38 -13.48 6.78
C ARG A 78 -3.82 -13.61 5.34
N ARG A 79 -4.57 -14.67 4.98
CA ARG A 79 -5.08 -14.86 3.62
C ARG A 79 -5.90 -13.68 3.13
N GLN A 80 -6.76 -13.11 3.97
CA GLN A 80 -7.56 -11.94 3.63
C GLN A 80 -6.68 -10.71 3.37
N ARG A 81 -5.65 -10.50 4.19
CA ARG A 81 -4.70 -9.40 3.99
C ARG A 81 -3.89 -9.59 2.72
N ASP A 82 -3.40 -10.81 2.46
CA ASP A 82 -2.61 -11.13 1.28
C ASP A 82 -3.46 -10.95 -0.01
N ALA A 83 -4.72 -11.42 -0.01
CA ALA A 83 -5.65 -11.18 -1.10
C ALA A 83 -5.94 -9.67 -1.33
N ALA A 84 -6.09 -8.88 -0.26
CA ALA A 84 -6.26 -7.44 -0.38
C ALA A 84 -5.00 -6.75 -0.94
N ALA A 85 -3.81 -7.24 -0.58
CA ALA A 85 -2.54 -6.75 -1.13
C ALA A 85 -2.40 -7.07 -2.63
N ASP A 86 -2.82 -8.26 -3.06
CA ASP A 86 -2.82 -8.67 -4.47
C ASP A 86 -3.76 -7.77 -5.30
N VAL A 87 -4.97 -7.47 -4.80
CA VAL A 87 -5.88 -6.50 -5.43
C VAL A 87 -5.20 -5.14 -5.54
N GLY A 88 -4.59 -4.64 -4.46
CA GLY A 88 -3.85 -3.37 -4.46
C GLY A 88 -2.79 -3.34 -5.55
N SER A 89 -1.94 -4.38 -5.62
CA SER A 89 -0.85 -4.47 -6.60
C SER A 89 -1.36 -4.46 -8.04
N THR A 90 -2.46 -5.19 -8.33
CA THR A 90 -3.07 -5.21 -9.67
C THR A 90 -3.60 -3.83 -10.06
N ILE A 91 -4.27 -3.12 -9.14
CA ILE A 91 -4.81 -1.78 -9.40
C ILE A 91 -3.68 -0.77 -9.65
N HIS A 92 -2.59 -0.81 -8.86
CA HIS A 92 -1.42 0.03 -9.09
C HIS A 92 -0.80 -0.24 -10.46
N ALA A 93 -0.56 -1.51 -10.83
CA ALA A 93 -0.04 -1.87 -12.14
C ALA A 93 -0.99 -1.45 -13.29
N TYR A 94 -2.31 -1.53 -13.09
CA TYR A 94 -3.28 -1.01 -14.05
C TYR A 94 -3.12 0.50 -14.24
N ILE A 95 -3.04 1.25 -13.14
CA ILE A 95 -2.89 2.71 -13.20
C ILE A 95 -1.57 3.08 -13.90
N GLU A 96 -0.47 2.42 -13.51
CA GLU A 96 0.85 2.63 -14.13
C GLU A 96 0.81 2.38 -15.65
N SER A 97 0.13 1.31 -16.10
CA SER A 97 -0.02 1.00 -17.53
C SER A 97 -0.74 2.08 -18.34
N LEU A 98 -1.55 2.95 -17.72
CA LEU A 98 -2.19 4.08 -18.40
C LEU A 98 -1.19 5.19 -18.79
N PHE A 99 -0.03 5.23 -18.15
CA PHE A 99 0.99 6.28 -18.30
C PHE A 99 2.32 5.76 -18.83
N THR A 100 2.45 4.45 -18.98
CA THR A 100 3.63 3.76 -19.51
C THR A 100 3.25 2.97 -20.76
N ASN A 101 4.24 2.34 -21.39
CA ASN A 101 3.98 1.40 -22.49
C ASN A 101 3.86 -0.06 -22.00
N GLU A 102 3.72 -0.26 -20.69
CA GLU A 102 3.55 -1.59 -20.11
C GLU A 102 2.18 -2.17 -20.46
N PRO A 103 2.08 -3.50 -20.59
CA PRO A 103 0.80 -4.17 -20.85
C PRO A 103 -0.16 -3.95 -19.69
N THR A 104 -1.40 -3.58 -20.00
CA THR A 104 -2.46 -3.48 -18.99
C THR A 104 -2.72 -4.86 -18.38
N PRO A 105 -2.63 -5.02 -17.05
CA PRO A 105 -2.92 -6.29 -16.41
C PRO A 105 -4.40 -6.67 -16.59
N PRO A 106 -4.73 -7.97 -16.61
CA PRO A 106 -6.12 -8.42 -16.58
C PRO A 106 -6.78 -7.97 -15.28
N ILE A 107 -8.04 -7.51 -15.39
CA ILE A 107 -8.83 -7.06 -14.24
C ILE A 107 -9.92 -8.10 -13.98
N GLU A 108 -9.94 -8.63 -12.76
CA GLU A 108 -10.97 -9.55 -12.31
C GLU A 108 -12.24 -8.79 -11.89
N PRO A 109 -13.43 -9.42 -11.92
CA PRO A 109 -14.71 -8.75 -11.61
C PRO A 109 -14.74 -8.05 -10.24
N GLU A 110 -14.03 -8.60 -9.24
CA GLU A 110 -13.93 -8.01 -7.90
C GLU A 110 -13.12 -6.72 -7.87
N GLN A 111 -12.30 -6.48 -8.89
CA GLN A 111 -11.42 -5.30 -9.03
C GLN A 111 -12.09 -4.18 -9.83
N GLU A 112 -13.13 -4.48 -10.63
CA GLU A 112 -13.84 -3.50 -11.46
C GLU A 112 -14.31 -2.25 -10.70
N PRO A 113 -14.83 -2.33 -9.45
CA PRO A 113 -15.27 -1.14 -8.72
C PRO A 113 -14.15 -0.12 -8.49
N TYR A 114 -12.91 -0.57 -8.32
CA TYR A 114 -11.75 0.31 -8.16
C TYR A 114 -11.41 1.03 -9.48
N ILE A 115 -11.54 0.35 -10.61
CA ILE A 115 -11.32 0.94 -11.93
C ILE A 115 -12.39 2.00 -12.21
N VAL A 116 -13.66 1.73 -11.88
CA VAL A 116 -14.74 2.70 -12.02
C VAL A 116 -14.49 3.93 -11.14
N ALA A 117 -14.04 3.74 -9.90
CA ALA A 117 -13.69 4.85 -9.01
C ALA A 117 -12.52 5.68 -9.55
N LEU A 118 -11.49 5.03 -10.10
CA LEU A 118 -10.38 5.71 -10.78
C LEU A 118 -10.86 6.53 -11.97
N GLN A 119 -11.67 5.95 -12.84
CA GLN A 119 -12.23 6.65 -14.01
C GLN A 119 -13.07 7.86 -13.59
N GLY A 120 -13.84 7.73 -12.50
CA GLY A 120 -14.57 8.84 -11.90
C GLY A 120 -13.65 9.96 -11.44
N PHE A 121 -12.57 9.62 -10.72
CA PHE A 121 -11.54 10.58 -10.30
C PHE A 121 -10.90 11.30 -11.49
N LEU A 122 -10.50 10.55 -12.52
CA LEU A 122 -9.88 11.14 -13.72
C LEU A 122 -10.84 12.08 -14.46
N ALA A 123 -12.11 11.71 -14.56
CA ALA A 123 -13.12 12.51 -15.23
C ALA A 123 -13.52 13.77 -14.44
N GLU A 124 -13.55 13.70 -13.12
CA GLU A 124 -13.95 14.80 -12.24
C GLU A 124 -12.83 15.85 -12.09
N PHE A 125 -11.60 15.39 -11.88
CA PHE A 125 -10.47 16.26 -11.50
C PHE A 125 -9.52 16.59 -12.66
N ASP A 126 -9.63 15.91 -13.80
CA ASP A 126 -8.76 16.09 -14.98
C ASP A 126 -7.28 16.30 -14.61
N PRO A 127 -6.66 15.36 -13.87
CA PRO A 127 -5.32 15.56 -13.32
C PRO A 127 -4.26 15.55 -14.43
N HIS A 128 -3.43 16.60 -14.46
CA HIS A 128 -2.24 16.60 -15.30
C HIS A 128 -1.07 15.96 -14.53
N PHE A 129 -0.79 14.69 -14.79
CA PHE A 129 0.26 13.93 -14.13
C PHE A 129 1.65 14.45 -14.49
N VAL A 130 2.46 14.71 -13.47
CA VAL A 130 3.85 15.20 -13.58
C VAL A 130 4.83 14.04 -13.36
N VAL A 131 4.54 13.21 -12.33
CA VAL A 131 5.27 12.00 -12.01
C VAL A 131 4.26 10.92 -11.64
N VAL A 132 4.45 9.72 -12.17
CA VAL A 132 3.76 8.50 -11.76
C VAL A 132 4.80 7.58 -11.16
N GLU A 133 4.52 7.06 -9.97
CA GLU A 133 5.45 6.26 -9.17
C GLU A 133 6.80 6.94 -8.92
N GLY A 134 6.86 7.79 -7.91
CA GLY A 134 8.09 8.47 -7.54
C GLY A 134 8.62 8.04 -6.17
N THR A 135 9.92 8.19 -5.99
CA THR A 135 10.57 7.97 -4.68
C THR A 135 11.08 9.29 -4.13
N ILE A 136 10.84 9.53 -2.84
CA ILE A 136 11.38 10.68 -2.13
C ILE A 136 12.41 10.25 -1.08
N PHE A 137 13.34 11.16 -0.81
CA PHE A 137 14.29 11.08 0.29
C PHE A 137 14.24 12.38 1.10
N SER A 138 14.21 12.27 2.43
CA SER A 138 14.22 13.44 3.34
C SER A 138 15.66 13.85 3.69
N SER A 139 16.47 14.14 2.67
CA SER A 139 17.92 14.38 2.83
C SER A 139 18.26 15.62 3.68
N ASP A 140 17.38 16.61 3.71
CA ASP A 140 17.55 17.85 4.47
C ASP A 140 17.37 17.70 5.98
N PHE A 141 16.87 16.55 6.45
CA PHE A 141 16.72 16.28 7.87
C PHE A 141 18.01 15.77 8.50
N PRO A 142 18.21 15.99 9.82
CA PRO A 142 19.26 15.31 10.57
C PRO A 142 19.24 13.79 10.33
N GLN A 143 20.41 13.17 10.32
CA GLN A 143 20.55 11.76 9.91
C GLN A 143 19.60 10.81 10.65
N GLU A 144 19.37 11.03 11.94
CA GLU A 144 18.48 10.26 12.81
C GLU A 144 16.99 10.44 12.51
N LEU A 145 16.63 11.47 11.74
CA LEU A 145 15.25 11.78 11.36
C LEU A 145 14.99 11.56 9.86
N ARG A 146 15.97 11.02 9.16
CA ARG A 146 15.85 10.76 7.72
C ARG A 146 14.94 9.58 7.44
N TYR A 147 14.17 9.70 6.39
CA TYR A 147 13.28 8.65 5.87
C TYR A 147 13.17 8.75 4.35
N ALA A 148 12.62 7.72 3.74
CA ALA A 148 12.30 7.72 2.32
C ALA A 148 10.95 7.02 2.09
N GLY A 149 10.39 7.16 0.91
CA GLY A 149 9.15 6.47 0.56
C GLY A 149 8.76 6.69 -0.88
N THR A 150 7.88 5.84 -1.37
CA THR A 150 7.25 5.99 -2.68
C THR A 150 5.88 6.62 -2.54
N PHE A 151 5.50 7.38 -3.56
CA PHE A 151 4.16 7.91 -3.78
C PHE A 151 3.68 7.47 -5.16
N ASP A 152 2.35 7.38 -5.33
CA ASP A 152 1.81 6.85 -6.57
C ASP A 152 1.77 7.91 -7.67
N PHE A 153 1.45 9.17 -7.33
CA PHE A 153 1.49 10.24 -8.32
C PHE A 153 1.76 11.62 -7.74
N LEU A 154 2.29 12.46 -8.61
CA LEU A 154 2.35 13.91 -8.46
C LEU A 154 1.65 14.52 -9.67
N ALA A 155 0.57 15.26 -9.45
CA ALA A 155 -0.25 15.84 -10.52
C ALA A 155 -0.62 17.29 -10.24
N ARG A 156 -0.93 18.03 -11.30
CA ARG A 156 -1.60 19.33 -11.20
C ARG A 156 -3.10 19.13 -11.29
N ILE A 157 -3.83 19.56 -10.26
CA ILE A 157 -5.28 19.55 -10.16
C ILE A 157 -5.72 20.96 -9.79
N ASP A 158 -6.56 21.59 -10.56
CA ASP A 158 -7.02 22.97 -10.38
C ASP A 158 -5.87 23.99 -10.15
N GLY A 159 -4.75 23.80 -10.86
CA GLY A 159 -3.56 24.64 -10.76
C GLY A 159 -2.66 24.34 -9.55
N HIS A 160 -3.07 23.49 -8.64
CA HIS A 160 -2.28 23.07 -7.48
C HIS A 160 -1.48 21.81 -7.76
N LEU A 161 -0.25 21.74 -7.21
CA LEU A 161 0.55 20.51 -7.24
C LEU A 161 0.12 19.62 -6.08
N VAL A 162 -0.40 18.44 -6.43
CA VAL A 162 -0.97 17.45 -5.49
C VAL A 162 -0.15 16.17 -5.54
N LEU A 163 0.27 15.70 -4.37
CA LEU A 163 0.85 14.38 -4.18
C LEU A 163 -0.25 13.42 -3.73
N GLY A 164 -0.40 12.30 -4.40
CA GLY A 164 -1.45 11.32 -4.14
C GLY A 164 -0.93 9.90 -3.99
N ASP A 165 -1.78 9.07 -3.38
CA ASP A 165 -1.53 7.66 -3.13
C ASP A 165 -2.87 6.92 -3.23
N TYR A 166 -2.94 5.90 -4.08
CA TYR A 166 -4.14 5.10 -4.32
C TYR A 166 -4.33 4.07 -3.21
N LYS A 167 -5.54 3.94 -2.71
CA LYS A 167 -5.89 2.97 -1.67
C LYS A 167 -7.11 2.15 -2.08
N THR A 168 -6.96 0.83 -2.04
CA THR A 168 -8.05 -0.14 -2.26
C THR A 168 -8.75 -0.55 -0.95
N GLY A 169 -8.40 0.09 0.16
CA GLY A 169 -9.01 -0.15 1.47
C GLY A 169 -10.42 0.42 1.60
N SER A 170 -11.15 0.01 2.65
CA SER A 170 -12.52 0.43 2.93
C SER A 170 -12.65 1.87 3.48
N GLY A 171 -11.54 2.59 3.67
CA GLY A 171 -11.57 3.95 4.19
C GLY A 171 -10.19 4.59 4.23
N VAL A 172 -10.17 5.91 4.44
CA VAL A 172 -8.96 6.69 4.65
C VAL A 172 -8.73 6.84 6.16
N TYR A 173 -7.57 6.41 6.63
CA TYR A 173 -7.17 6.46 8.04
C TYR A 173 -6.15 7.57 8.27
N ASP A 174 -6.02 8.06 9.51
CA ASP A 174 -5.07 9.12 9.90
C ASP A 174 -3.62 8.78 9.51
N GLU A 175 -3.27 7.50 9.49
CA GLU A 175 -1.96 7.03 9.04
C GLU A 175 -1.65 7.42 7.58
N VAL A 176 -2.67 7.46 6.71
CA VAL A 176 -2.51 7.89 5.30
C VAL A 176 -2.16 9.38 5.24
N ALA A 177 -2.82 10.20 6.05
CA ALA A 177 -2.54 11.63 6.14
C ALA A 177 -1.10 11.88 6.64
N LEU A 178 -0.64 11.11 7.62
CA LEU A 178 0.73 11.18 8.13
C LEU A 178 1.75 10.72 7.07
N GLN A 179 1.45 9.65 6.34
CA GLN A 179 2.26 9.16 5.22
C GLN A 179 2.43 10.25 4.16
N LEU A 180 1.33 10.82 3.68
CA LEU A 180 1.36 11.88 2.66
C LEU A 180 2.04 13.15 3.15
N ALA A 181 1.85 13.53 4.42
CA ALA A 181 2.51 14.69 5.02
C ALA A 181 4.04 14.49 5.09
N ALA A 182 4.51 13.27 5.39
CA ALA A 182 5.91 12.93 5.36
C ALA A 182 6.46 12.95 3.91
N LEU A 183 5.80 12.26 2.98
CA LEU A 183 6.22 12.19 1.58
C LEU A 183 6.32 13.57 0.93
N ARG A 184 5.40 14.48 1.23
CA ARG A 184 5.41 15.87 0.73
C ARG A 184 6.67 16.64 1.11
N ARG A 185 7.42 16.22 2.15
CA ARG A 185 8.59 16.93 2.68
C ARG A 185 9.92 16.45 2.12
N GLY A 186 9.91 15.36 1.35
CA GLY A 186 11.12 14.82 0.75
C GLY A 186 11.40 15.41 -0.63
N GLU A 187 12.61 15.18 -1.10
CA GLU A 187 13.04 15.47 -2.48
C GLU A 187 12.69 14.27 -3.37
N VAL A 188 12.14 14.55 -4.52
CA VAL A 188 11.89 13.53 -5.57
C VAL A 188 13.20 13.28 -6.30
N LEU A 189 13.65 12.02 -6.35
CA LEU A 189 14.87 11.61 -7.03
C LEU A 189 14.56 10.71 -8.24
#